data_ee09d5d607268a30f99730675aaed23e
#
_entry.id   ee09d5d607268a30f99730675aaed23e
#
_cell.length_a   1.000
_cell.length_b   1.000
_cell.length_c   1.000
_cell.angle_alpha   90.00
_cell.angle_beta   90.00
_cell.angle_gamma   90.00
#
_symmetry.space_group_name_H-M   'P 1'
#
loop_
_entity.id
_entity.type
_entity.pdbx_description
1 polymer ?
#
loop_
_entity_poly.entity_id
_entity_poly.type
_entity_poly.pdbx_seq_one_letter_code
_entity_poly.pdbx_strand_id
1 'polypeptide(L)'
;GPIAAGDYITTSAIPGIGAKADEFGIIIGTALEDYAEPNAERAASIAVNLDIGTYGLLTNLTSNPRVAFRYVLAFVIAAVSVIAGFVYFGKVARTGVESLGRNPLAARLIYVSVFFHLFLTIGIMAIGILIAYIIIII
;
A
#
# COMPACT_ATOMS: atom_id res chain seq x y z
N GLY A 1 4.13 -20.41 -18.47
CA GLY A 1 4.33 -20.97 -17.14
C GLY A 1 3.06 -21.66 -16.65
N PRO A 2 3.06 -22.32 -15.49
CA PRO A 2 1.90 -23.02 -14.96
C PRO A 2 0.75 -22.03 -14.66
N ILE A 3 -0.47 -22.46 -14.95
CA ILE A 3 -1.72 -21.72 -14.68
C ILE A 3 -2.57 -22.62 -13.78
N ALA A 4 -3.09 -22.07 -12.71
CA ALA A 4 -4.03 -22.75 -11.83
C ALA A 4 -5.48 -22.32 -12.14
N ALA A 5 -6.44 -23.19 -11.87
CA ALA A 5 -7.85 -22.82 -11.93
C ALA A 5 -8.10 -21.62 -10.99
N GLY A 6 -8.76 -20.58 -11.51
CA GLY A 6 -8.95 -19.32 -10.82
C GLY A 6 -7.91 -18.24 -11.14
N ASP A 7 -6.83 -18.54 -11.83
CA ASP A 7 -5.87 -17.54 -12.28
C ASP A 7 -6.45 -16.65 -13.37
N TYR A 8 -6.11 -15.38 -13.32
CA TYR A 8 -6.49 -14.43 -14.37
C TYR A 8 -5.62 -14.58 -15.60
N ILE A 9 -6.26 -14.53 -16.77
CA ILE A 9 -5.62 -14.70 -18.08
C ILE A 9 -5.60 -13.35 -18.81
N THR A 10 -4.45 -13.03 -19.37
CA THR A 10 -4.21 -11.85 -20.20
C THR A 10 -3.66 -12.25 -21.58
N THR A 11 -3.47 -11.27 -22.45
CA THR A 11 -2.78 -11.47 -23.72
C THR A 11 -1.29 -11.69 -23.49
N SER A 12 -0.68 -12.60 -24.28
CA SER A 12 0.77 -12.76 -24.31
C SER A 12 1.41 -11.97 -25.46
N ALA A 13 2.74 -11.95 -25.50
CA ALA A 13 3.48 -11.39 -26.64
C ALA A 13 3.30 -12.21 -27.93
N ILE A 14 2.79 -13.43 -27.85
CA ILE A 14 2.57 -14.31 -29.00
C ILE A 14 1.10 -14.18 -29.40
N PRO A 15 0.81 -13.77 -30.65
CA PRO A 15 -0.56 -13.62 -31.13
C PRO A 15 -1.37 -14.92 -31.02
N GLY A 16 -2.59 -14.82 -30.47
CA GLY A 16 -3.50 -15.94 -30.30
C GLY A 16 -3.23 -16.82 -29.05
N ILE A 17 -2.25 -16.48 -28.24
CA ILE A 17 -1.95 -17.18 -26.98
C ILE A 17 -2.23 -16.25 -25.80
N GLY A 18 -2.92 -16.76 -24.77
CA GLY A 18 -3.07 -16.13 -23.47
C GLY A 18 -1.92 -16.52 -22.53
N ALA A 19 -1.68 -15.70 -21.52
CA ALA A 19 -0.75 -15.95 -20.45
C ALA A 19 -1.42 -15.65 -19.10
N LYS A 20 -0.84 -16.17 -18.01
CA LYS A 20 -1.24 -15.77 -16.67
C LYS A 20 -0.97 -14.27 -16.48
N ALA A 21 -1.90 -13.56 -15.88
CA ALA A 21 -1.76 -12.15 -15.59
C ALA A 21 -0.97 -11.98 -14.29
N ASP A 22 0.30 -11.64 -14.41
CA ASP A 22 1.20 -11.40 -13.26
C ASP A 22 1.40 -9.91 -13.00
N GLU A 23 1.08 -9.04 -13.97
CA GLU A 23 1.26 -7.59 -13.91
C GLU A 23 -0.06 -6.85 -14.06
N PHE A 24 -0.05 -5.57 -13.67
CA PHE A 24 -1.19 -4.68 -13.86
C PHE A 24 -1.54 -4.56 -15.36
N GLY A 25 -2.79 -4.87 -15.70
CA GLY A 25 -3.20 -4.81 -17.11
C GLY A 25 -4.65 -5.26 -17.35
N ILE A 26 -4.97 -5.48 -18.61
CA ILE A 26 -6.27 -5.97 -19.04
C ILE A 26 -6.27 -7.51 -18.95
N ILE A 27 -7.30 -8.07 -18.33
CA ILE A 27 -7.57 -9.50 -18.32
C ILE A 27 -8.66 -9.85 -19.33
N ILE A 28 -8.55 -11.04 -19.90
CA ILE A 28 -9.53 -11.62 -20.83
C ILE A 28 -10.56 -12.45 -20.05
N GLY A 29 -10.14 -13.07 -18.95
CA GLY A 29 -11.00 -13.93 -18.16
C GLY A 29 -10.23 -14.69 -17.08
N THR A 30 -10.86 -15.73 -16.55
CA THR A 30 -10.34 -16.56 -15.46
C THR A 30 -10.22 -18.01 -15.93
N ALA A 31 -9.09 -18.68 -15.67
CA ALA A 31 -8.87 -20.08 -16.00
C ALA A 31 -9.82 -20.97 -15.19
N LEU A 32 -10.46 -21.94 -15.83
CA LEU A 32 -11.31 -22.93 -15.19
C LEU A 32 -10.60 -24.26 -14.94
N GLU A 33 -9.42 -24.44 -15.52
CA GLU A 33 -8.63 -25.66 -15.46
C GLU A 33 -7.17 -25.35 -15.13
N ASP A 34 -6.51 -26.32 -14.50
CA ASP A 34 -5.09 -26.25 -14.22
C ASP A 34 -4.27 -26.58 -15.46
N TYR A 35 -3.22 -25.83 -15.71
CA TYR A 35 -2.21 -26.10 -16.73
C TYR A 35 -0.83 -26.14 -16.08
N ALA A 36 -0.28 -27.35 -15.97
CA ALA A 36 0.93 -27.63 -15.19
C ALA A 36 2.22 -27.76 -16.03
N GLU A 37 2.20 -27.42 -17.34
CA GLU A 37 3.39 -27.54 -18.18
C GLU A 37 4.45 -26.50 -17.76
N PRO A 38 5.63 -26.95 -17.29
CA PRO A 38 6.68 -26.04 -16.84
C PRO A 38 7.41 -25.33 -18.01
N ASN A 39 7.25 -25.82 -19.25
CA ASN A 39 7.89 -25.23 -20.41
C ASN A 39 7.08 -24.07 -20.97
N ALA A 40 7.59 -22.84 -20.84
CA ALA A 40 6.95 -21.63 -21.31
C ALA A 40 6.74 -21.54 -22.84
N GLU A 41 7.43 -22.41 -23.61
CA GLU A 41 7.31 -22.45 -25.07
C GLU A 41 6.18 -23.34 -25.57
N ARG A 42 5.56 -24.14 -24.68
CA ARG A 42 4.43 -24.99 -25.03
C ARG A 42 3.11 -24.30 -24.66
N ALA A 43 2.20 -24.26 -25.60
CA ALA A 43 0.83 -23.81 -25.41
C ALA A 43 -0.12 -24.99 -25.47
N ALA A 44 -1.16 -24.95 -24.63
CA ALA A 44 -2.28 -25.88 -24.69
C ALA A 44 -3.59 -25.10 -24.60
N SER A 45 -4.70 -25.76 -24.97
CA SER A 45 -6.03 -25.16 -24.80
C SER A 45 -6.55 -25.49 -23.41
N ILE A 46 -6.96 -24.48 -22.67
CA ILE A 46 -7.65 -24.60 -21.39
C ILE A 46 -9.00 -23.86 -21.47
N ALA A 47 -9.94 -24.31 -20.65
CA ALA A 47 -11.21 -23.60 -20.53
C ALA A 47 -11.01 -22.30 -19.75
N VAL A 48 -11.54 -21.19 -20.28
CA VAL A 48 -11.48 -19.87 -19.68
C VAL A 48 -12.87 -19.27 -19.61
N ASN A 49 -13.26 -18.82 -18.42
CA ASN A 49 -14.46 -17.99 -18.27
C ASN A 49 -14.13 -16.58 -18.74
N LEU A 50 -14.75 -16.17 -19.85
CA LEU A 50 -14.50 -14.83 -20.43
C LEU A 50 -15.14 -13.75 -19.56
N ASP A 51 -14.32 -12.90 -19.00
CA ASP A 51 -14.72 -11.72 -18.23
C ASP A 51 -13.64 -10.64 -18.42
N ILE A 52 -13.87 -9.75 -19.40
CA ILE A 52 -12.89 -8.71 -19.75
C ILE A 52 -12.91 -7.63 -18.69
N GLY A 53 -11.79 -7.47 -18.02
CA GLY A 53 -11.63 -6.52 -16.94
C GLY A 53 -10.19 -5.99 -16.81
N THR A 54 -9.89 -5.41 -15.67
CA THR A 54 -8.53 -4.95 -15.33
C THR A 54 -8.00 -5.77 -14.17
N TYR A 55 -6.79 -6.33 -14.33
CA TYR A 55 -6.04 -6.93 -13.25
C TYR A 55 -5.17 -5.90 -12.56
N GLY A 56 -5.21 -5.85 -11.25
CA GLY A 56 -4.40 -4.91 -10.49
C GLY A 56 -4.73 -4.91 -9.02
N LEU A 57 -4.30 -3.87 -8.31
CA LEU A 57 -4.46 -3.74 -6.86
C LEU A 57 -5.92 -3.94 -6.41
N LEU A 58 -6.87 -3.33 -7.10
CA LEU A 58 -8.30 -3.43 -6.74
C LEU A 58 -8.85 -4.84 -6.90
N THR A 59 -8.47 -5.55 -7.96
CA THR A 59 -8.89 -6.93 -8.19
C THR A 59 -8.33 -7.85 -7.12
N ASN A 60 -7.06 -7.69 -6.74
CA ASN A 60 -6.46 -8.43 -5.63
C ASN A 60 -7.13 -8.12 -4.29
N LEU A 61 -7.55 -6.88 -4.05
CA LEU A 61 -8.25 -6.50 -2.82
C LEU A 61 -9.64 -7.15 -2.72
N THR A 62 -10.34 -7.32 -3.83
CA THR A 62 -11.69 -7.94 -3.83
C THR A 62 -11.63 -9.46 -3.76
N SER A 63 -10.65 -10.09 -4.39
CA SER A 63 -10.49 -11.55 -4.41
C SER A 63 -9.82 -12.13 -3.17
N ASN A 64 -8.99 -11.34 -2.49
CA ASN A 64 -8.24 -11.76 -1.30
C ASN A 64 -8.55 -10.90 -0.07
N PRO A 65 -9.55 -11.26 0.75
CA PRO A 65 -9.94 -10.46 1.92
C PRO A 65 -8.80 -10.19 2.92
N ARG A 66 -7.86 -11.13 3.05
CA ARG A 66 -6.68 -10.96 3.93
C ARG A 66 -5.75 -9.86 3.42
N VAL A 67 -5.53 -9.80 2.12
CA VAL A 67 -4.70 -8.78 1.48
C VAL A 67 -5.38 -7.42 1.61
N ALA A 68 -6.68 -7.35 1.33
CA ALA A 68 -7.47 -6.13 1.51
C ALA A 68 -7.39 -5.60 2.95
N PHE A 69 -7.58 -6.47 3.92
CA PHE A 69 -7.51 -6.11 5.34
C PHE A 69 -6.14 -5.53 5.73
N ARG A 70 -5.04 -6.12 5.23
CA ARG A 70 -3.67 -5.64 5.49
C ARG A 70 -3.44 -4.23 4.96
N TYR A 71 -3.86 -3.94 3.72
CA TYR A 71 -3.74 -2.61 3.14
C TYR A 71 -4.59 -1.57 3.88
N VAL A 72 -5.83 -1.92 4.23
CA VAL A 72 -6.70 -1.02 5.01
C VAL A 72 -6.10 -0.76 6.39
N LEU A 73 -5.64 -1.80 7.09
CA LEU A 73 -5.02 -1.67 8.41
C LEU A 73 -3.75 -0.81 8.35
N ALA A 74 -2.88 -1.03 7.38
CA ALA A 74 -1.67 -0.23 7.19
C ALA A 74 -2.01 1.23 6.90
N PHE A 75 -3.00 1.48 6.04
CA PHE A 75 -3.46 2.84 5.74
C PHE A 75 -4.00 3.54 7.00
N VAL A 76 -4.83 2.86 7.80
CA VAL A 76 -5.39 3.43 9.03
C VAL A 76 -4.28 3.78 10.02
N ILE A 77 -3.31 2.88 10.25
CA ILE A 77 -2.19 3.12 11.16
C ILE A 77 -1.34 4.30 10.68
N ALA A 78 -1.00 4.37 9.40
CA ALA A 78 -0.26 5.48 8.84
C ALA A 78 -1.03 6.81 8.98
N ALA A 79 -2.30 6.83 8.63
CA ALA A 79 -3.15 8.02 8.72
C ALA A 79 -3.29 8.51 10.17
N VAL A 80 -3.56 7.61 11.11
CA VAL A 80 -3.68 7.94 12.54
C VAL A 80 -2.37 8.50 13.08
N SER A 81 -1.23 7.90 12.73
CA SER A 81 0.09 8.37 13.17
C SER A 81 0.39 9.78 12.67
N VAL A 82 0.09 10.06 11.40
CA VAL A 82 0.31 11.37 10.80
C VAL A 82 -0.63 12.43 11.41
N ILE A 83 -1.93 12.11 11.53
CA ILE A 83 -2.92 13.04 12.12
C ILE A 83 -2.55 13.34 13.57
N ALA A 84 -2.25 12.32 14.37
CA ALA A 84 -1.85 12.49 15.76
C ALA A 84 -0.58 13.37 15.89
N GLY A 85 0.40 13.15 15.01
CA GLY A 85 1.62 13.95 14.95
C GLY A 85 1.31 15.44 14.67
N PHE A 86 0.50 15.73 13.68
CA PHE A 86 0.11 17.12 13.37
C PHE A 86 -0.71 17.78 14.49
N VAL A 87 -1.64 17.06 15.09
CA VAL A 87 -2.45 17.57 16.22
C VAL A 87 -1.56 17.87 17.42
N TYR A 88 -0.64 16.96 17.74
CA TYR A 88 0.32 17.16 18.84
C TYR A 88 1.23 18.35 18.60
N PHE A 89 1.88 18.40 17.42
CA PHE A 89 2.78 19.49 17.08
C PHE A 89 2.07 20.84 17.00
N GLY A 90 0.85 20.88 16.48
CA GLY A 90 0.04 22.10 16.44
C GLY A 90 -0.19 22.70 17.82
N LYS A 91 -0.45 21.86 18.83
CA LYS A 91 -0.52 22.29 20.24
C LYS A 91 0.79 22.88 20.74
N VAL A 92 1.90 22.19 20.49
CA VAL A 92 3.24 22.62 20.93
C VAL A 92 3.63 23.94 20.27
N ALA A 93 3.42 24.06 18.95
CA ALA A 93 3.73 25.27 18.20
C ALA A 93 2.93 26.47 18.72
N ARG A 94 1.62 26.28 18.94
CA ARG A 94 0.76 27.34 19.49
C ARG A 94 1.24 27.80 20.87
N THR A 95 1.50 26.86 21.77
CA THR A 95 2.01 27.18 23.12
C THR A 95 3.38 27.88 23.06
N GLY A 96 4.25 27.46 22.11
CA GLY A 96 5.54 28.10 21.87
C GLY A 96 5.40 29.55 21.46
N VAL A 97 4.52 29.86 20.52
CA VAL A 97 4.24 31.23 20.05
C VAL A 97 3.65 32.09 21.19
N GLU A 98 2.69 31.57 21.94
CA GLU A 98 2.12 32.27 23.10
C GLU A 98 3.16 32.57 24.16
N SER A 99 4.07 31.63 24.44
CA SER A 99 5.15 31.79 25.42
C SER A 99 6.16 32.84 24.97
N LEU A 100 6.49 32.90 23.68
CA LEU A 100 7.34 33.96 23.09
C LEU A 100 6.74 35.34 23.25
N GLY A 101 5.43 35.46 23.02
CA GLY A 101 4.73 36.75 23.19
C GLY A 101 4.71 37.24 24.64
N ARG A 102 4.73 36.32 25.63
CA ARG A 102 4.73 36.66 27.08
C ARG A 102 6.13 36.91 27.63
N ASN A 103 7.15 36.23 27.14
CA ASN A 103 8.52 36.36 27.63
C ASN A 103 9.54 36.27 26.51
N PRO A 104 9.83 37.39 25.80
CA PRO A 104 10.79 37.42 24.72
C PRO A 104 12.24 37.15 25.16
N LEU A 105 12.58 37.38 26.42
CA LEU A 105 13.92 37.08 26.97
C LEU A 105 14.21 35.57 27.03
N ALA A 106 13.18 34.75 27.13
CA ALA A 106 13.31 33.28 27.14
C ALA A 106 13.26 32.68 25.72
N ALA A 107 13.26 33.48 24.67
CA ALA A 107 13.06 33.03 23.30
C ALA A 107 13.94 31.84 22.88
N ARG A 108 15.23 31.87 23.24
CA ARG A 108 16.19 30.80 22.91
C ARG A 108 15.77 29.46 23.48
N LEU A 109 15.32 29.42 24.74
CA LEU A 109 14.88 28.18 25.38
C LEU A 109 13.57 27.65 24.78
N ILE A 110 12.66 28.58 24.45
CA ILE A 110 11.37 28.24 23.81
C ILE A 110 11.62 27.64 22.43
N TYR A 111 12.49 28.23 21.60
CA TYR A 111 12.83 27.67 20.28
C TYR A 111 13.45 26.28 20.38
N VAL A 112 14.39 26.07 21.30
CA VAL A 112 15.01 24.74 21.51
C VAL A 112 13.95 23.72 21.92
N SER A 113 13.04 24.09 22.82
CA SER A 113 11.94 23.20 23.23
C SER A 113 11.01 22.85 22.06
N VAL A 114 10.55 23.84 21.30
CA VAL A 114 9.68 23.59 20.14
C VAL A 114 10.39 22.73 19.09
N PHE A 115 11.67 22.97 18.83
CA PHE A 115 12.46 22.19 17.90
C PHE A 115 12.63 20.74 18.35
N PHE A 116 12.87 20.51 19.65
CA PHE A 116 12.93 19.17 20.22
C PHE A 116 11.60 18.41 20.05
N HIS A 117 10.48 19.06 20.32
CA HIS A 117 9.15 18.48 20.11
C HIS A 117 8.82 18.21 18.63
N LEU A 118 9.31 19.08 17.73
CA LEU A 118 9.19 18.82 16.28
C LEU A 118 9.93 17.53 15.90
N PHE A 119 11.16 17.38 16.36
CA PHE A 119 11.95 16.19 16.09
C PHE A 119 11.30 14.91 16.65
N LEU A 120 10.78 15.00 17.89
CA LEU A 120 10.04 13.90 18.52
C LEU A 120 8.79 13.52 17.71
N THR A 121 8.05 14.52 17.21
CA THR A 121 6.85 14.31 16.41
C THR A 121 7.17 13.60 15.10
N ILE A 122 8.22 14.03 14.40
CA ILE A 122 8.69 13.37 13.17
C ILE A 122 9.07 11.92 13.46
N GLY A 123 9.75 11.66 14.58
CA GLY A 123 10.11 10.30 14.99
C GLY A 123 8.90 9.39 15.21
N ILE A 124 7.87 9.88 15.90
CA ILE A 124 6.63 9.13 16.13
C ILE A 124 5.90 8.84 14.81
N MET A 125 5.80 9.83 13.93
CA MET A 125 5.18 9.66 12.61
C MET A 125 5.96 8.64 11.77
N ALA A 126 7.28 8.72 11.77
CA ALA A 126 8.14 7.80 11.03
C ALA A 126 7.98 6.34 11.54
N ILE A 127 7.89 6.12 12.85
CA ILE A 127 7.63 4.81 13.43
C ILE A 127 6.26 4.28 12.99
N GLY A 128 5.22 5.10 13.00
CA GLY A 128 3.90 4.68 12.55
C GLY A 128 3.86 4.29 11.07
N ILE A 129 4.55 5.04 10.20
CA ILE A 129 4.70 4.70 8.78
C ILE A 129 5.51 3.42 8.60
N LEU A 130 6.57 3.22 9.38
CA LEU A 130 7.37 2.00 9.36
C LEU A 130 6.55 0.77 9.75
N ILE A 131 5.71 0.88 10.79
CA ILE A 131 4.81 -0.20 11.19
C ILE A 131 3.81 -0.52 10.06
N ALA A 132 3.22 0.50 9.45
CA ALA A 132 2.31 0.33 8.32
C ALA A 132 3.01 -0.38 7.13
N TYR A 133 4.24 -0.02 6.83
CA TYR A 133 5.05 -0.66 5.80
C TYR A 133 5.33 -2.14 6.11
N ILE A 134 5.68 -2.46 7.36
CA ILE A 134 5.91 -3.84 7.80
C ILE A 134 4.64 -4.68 7.63
N ILE A 135 3.46 -4.13 7.98
CA ILE A 135 2.17 -4.83 7.82
C ILE A 135 1.89 -5.18 6.35
N ILE A 136 2.31 -4.34 5.41
CA ILE A 136 2.13 -4.62 3.97
C ILE A 136 3.04 -5.76 3.50
N ILE A 137 4.25 -5.86 4.01
CA ILE A 137 5.23 -6.85 3.55
C ILE A 137 4.99 -8.25 4.15
N ILE A 138 4.60 -8.34 5.41
CA ILE A 138 4.32 -9.62 6.08
C ILE A 138 3.01 -10.23 5.59
#